data_2bb5de4240c649353fadb7b5fbd39eb2
#
_entry.id   2bb5de4240c649353fadb7b5fbd39eb2
#
_cell.length_a   1.000
_cell.length_b   1.000
_cell.length_c   1.000
_cell.angle_alpha   90.00
_cell.angle_beta   90.00
_cell.angle_gamma   90.00
#
_symmetry.space_group_name_H-M   'P 1'
#
loop_
_entity.id
_entity.type
_entity.pdbx_description
1 polymer ?
#
loop_
_entity_poly.entity_id
_entity_poly.type
_entity_poly.pdbx_seq_one_letter_code
_entity_poly.pdbx_strand_id
1 'polypeptide(L)'
;VQETEGFRTDVRVTNLSFLQTEWYIDQLLRPAYESEPLPIGWTPAQYYQLATNLAYVITKEEIENALRQNNIPPVSFGSYYDINAFRDTISLAKTLDNLKTGQKSPLQPFNLDDEQIIPGKVLSLDVDTAKVDWNALASRPSDKMYIDISDKQGIRLQEMMILEMLSNINDDNWQRSIHFATTITPSLYMNLQEGNFSLNGLTYQVVPGTPLSSGVNTEAAYDNMMNKFRWGGLEENPDIYLDETGRRMISTFRLYFTHLVNALLEEGQNEKALAVIDKANMMMPSSAVPYSTDGLLFARAYYRLGETEKAEAIITEISNRINDNLDWFERLKPLQISRTLSDVVYNNINPSLLITSIYQQYDKERYKVMADDLLQRAQFFYSQGISYVGDIILREITDTSVRGYYSISPEDTLARASEEETMQKALQMMQQFSPRLLEQYSTSTE
;
A
#
# COMPACT_ATOMS: atom_id res chain seq x y z
N VAL A 1 -24.00 -3.72 15.60
CA VAL A 1 -23.32 -4.27 14.42
C VAL A 1 -23.01 -5.74 14.61
N GLN A 2 -22.36 -6.16 15.72
CA GLN A 2 -22.02 -7.56 16.00
C GLN A 2 -23.23 -8.46 16.33
N GLU A 3 -24.39 -7.89 16.58
CA GLU A 3 -25.66 -8.61 16.78
C GLU A 3 -26.44 -8.84 15.49
N THR A 4 -25.93 -8.34 14.37
CA THR A 4 -26.56 -8.52 13.05
C THR A 4 -26.26 -9.92 12.53
N GLU A 5 -27.26 -10.62 12.02
CA GLU A 5 -27.09 -11.95 11.45
C GLU A 5 -25.96 -12.01 10.43
N GLY A 6 -25.04 -12.97 10.59
CA GLY A 6 -23.87 -13.17 9.75
C GLY A 6 -22.64 -12.32 10.14
N PHE A 7 -22.68 -11.57 11.24
CA PHE A 7 -21.47 -11.01 11.84
C PHE A 7 -20.71 -12.10 12.62
N ARG A 8 -19.38 -12.01 12.56
CA ARG A 8 -18.50 -12.90 13.30
C ARG A 8 -18.43 -12.45 14.76
N THR A 9 -18.90 -13.30 15.68
CA THR A 9 -18.85 -13.07 17.13
C THR A 9 -17.53 -13.50 17.76
N ASP A 10 -16.74 -14.30 17.04
CA ASP A 10 -15.43 -14.83 17.43
C ASP A 10 -14.26 -13.87 17.08
N VAL A 11 -14.54 -12.75 16.41
CA VAL A 11 -13.54 -11.75 16.03
C VAL A 11 -13.60 -10.52 16.92
N ARG A 12 -12.47 -10.12 17.49
CA ARG A 12 -12.34 -8.89 18.26
C ARG A 12 -11.95 -7.72 17.36
N VAL A 13 -12.92 -6.87 17.03
CA VAL A 13 -12.66 -5.62 16.30
C VAL A 13 -12.11 -4.57 17.27
N THR A 14 -10.95 -4.02 16.95
CA THR A 14 -10.27 -3.01 17.76
C THR A 14 -10.16 -1.70 17.02
N ASN A 15 -10.63 -0.61 17.63
CA ASN A 15 -10.47 0.73 17.11
C ASN A 15 -9.16 1.34 17.65
N LEU A 16 -8.19 1.55 16.78
CA LEU A 16 -6.86 2.05 17.16
C LEU A 16 -6.90 3.43 17.81
N SER A 17 -7.82 4.30 17.39
CA SER A 17 -7.95 5.64 17.98
C SER A 17 -8.41 5.61 19.44
N PHE A 18 -9.16 4.61 19.85
CA PHE A 18 -9.61 4.47 21.23
C PHE A 18 -8.63 3.74 22.13
N LEU A 19 -7.58 3.12 21.60
CA LEU A 19 -6.53 2.48 22.41
C LEU A 19 -5.78 3.45 23.34
N GLN A 20 -6.02 4.75 23.20
CA GLN A 20 -5.49 5.77 24.10
C GLN A 20 -6.41 6.06 25.30
N THR A 21 -7.55 5.36 25.41
CA THR A 21 -8.54 5.61 26.45
C THR A 21 -8.66 4.43 27.41
N GLU A 22 -8.66 4.72 28.70
CA GLU A 22 -8.68 3.71 29.79
C GLU A 22 -9.89 2.78 29.69
N TRP A 23 -11.07 3.36 29.55
CA TRP A 23 -12.31 2.58 29.49
C TRP A 23 -12.31 1.57 28.33
N TYR A 24 -11.69 1.93 27.21
CA TYR A 24 -11.64 1.05 26.04
C TYR A 24 -10.62 -0.08 26.24
N ILE A 25 -9.46 0.22 26.82
CA ILE A 25 -8.46 -0.79 27.18
C ILE A 25 -9.06 -1.78 28.17
N ASP A 26 -9.74 -1.31 29.24
CA ASP A 26 -10.41 -2.16 30.20
C ASP A 26 -11.49 -3.07 29.55
N GLN A 27 -12.24 -2.54 28.58
CA GLN A 27 -13.18 -3.32 27.79
C GLN A 27 -12.50 -4.42 26.96
N LEU A 28 -11.32 -4.15 26.38
CA LEU A 28 -10.60 -5.11 25.55
C LEU A 28 -9.96 -6.25 26.34
N LEU A 29 -9.71 -6.03 27.63
CA LEU A 29 -9.22 -7.05 28.58
C LEU A 29 -10.29 -8.05 29.04
N ARG A 30 -11.54 -7.84 28.65
CA ARG A 30 -12.68 -8.72 29.00
C ARG A 30 -13.14 -9.50 27.77
N PRO A 31 -13.63 -10.76 27.95
CA PRO A 31 -14.31 -11.46 26.87
C PRO A 31 -15.49 -10.65 26.33
N ALA A 32 -15.75 -10.71 25.04
CA ALA A 32 -16.93 -10.11 24.45
C ALA A 32 -17.50 -11.04 23.38
N TYR A 33 -18.78 -11.37 23.51
CA TYR A 33 -19.42 -12.40 22.70
C TYR A 33 -18.67 -13.75 22.82
N GLU A 34 -18.28 -14.33 21.70
CA GLU A 34 -17.50 -15.58 21.63
C GLU A 34 -15.98 -15.31 21.47
N SER A 35 -15.56 -14.03 21.49
CA SER A 35 -14.16 -13.68 21.35
C SER A 35 -13.46 -13.58 22.69
N GLU A 36 -12.31 -14.22 22.79
CA GLU A 36 -11.39 -14.09 23.92
C GLU A 36 -10.89 -12.65 24.08
N PRO A 37 -10.44 -12.26 25.28
CA PRO A 37 -9.75 -10.98 25.48
C PRO A 37 -8.60 -10.79 24.50
N LEU A 38 -8.20 -9.54 24.26
CA LEU A 38 -6.98 -9.31 23.48
C LEU A 38 -5.77 -9.95 24.21
N PRO A 39 -4.80 -10.48 23.45
CA PRO A 39 -3.60 -11.06 24.01
C PRO A 39 -2.63 -9.94 24.44
N ILE A 40 -3.02 -9.18 25.46
CA ILE A 40 -2.24 -8.12 26.10
C ILE A 40 -2.11 -8.45 27.58
N GLY A 41 -0.91 -8.35 28.13
CA GLY A 41 -0.59 -8.77 29.50
C GLY A 41 -0.27 -7.61 30.45
N TRP A 42 -0.29 -6.35 29.96
CA TRP A 42 -0.06 -5.20 30.79
C TRP A 42 -1.38 -4.74 31.44
N THR A 43 -1.26 -4.23 32.68
CA THR A 43 -2.41 -3.61 33.35
C THR A 43 -2.77 -2.28 32.69
N PRO A 44 -4.02 -1.80 32.79
CA PRO A 44 -4.38 -0.46 32.35
C PRO A 44 -3.47 0.63 32.88
N ALA A 45 -3.06 0.55 34.15
CA ALA A 45 -2.13 1.51 34.75
C ALA A 45 -0.76 1.53 34.09
N GLN A 46 -0.23 0.37 33.68
CA GLN A 46 1.04 0.30 32.94
C GLN A 46 0.94 0.94 31.56
N TYR A 47 -0.16 0.72 30.83
CA TYR A 47 -0.42 1.42 29.56
C TYR A 47 -0.57 2.93 29.75
N TYR A 48 -1.17 3.35 30.86
CA TYR A 48 -1.33 4.77 31.19
C TYR A 48 -0.01 5.48 31.43
N GLN A 49 0.92 4.83 32.12
CA GLN A 49 2.27 5.38 32.26
C GLN A 49 2.97 5.59 30.91
N LEU A 50 2.70 4.72 29.94
CA LEU A 50 3.20 4.89 28.57
C LEU A 50 2.41 5.93 27.77
N ALA A 51 1.12 6.13 28.05
CA ALA A 51 0.31 7.12 27.33
C ALA A 51 0.74 8.56 27.56
N THR A 52 1.35 8.84 28.72
CA THR A 52 1.91 10.15 29.06
C THR A 52 3.33 10.33 28.55
N ASN A 53 4.04 9.22 28.27
CA ASN A 53 5.45 9.23 27.88
C ASN A 53 5.64 8.44 26.58
N LEU A 54 6.21 9.09 25.57
CA LEU A 54 6.57 8.45 24.31
C LEU A 54 7.79 7.54 24.56
N ALA A 55 7.77 6.30 24.06
CA ALA A 55 8.96 5.47 24.04
C ALA A 55 9.84 5.87 22.85
N TYR A 56 10.95 6.55 23.12
CA TYR A 56 11.84 7.04 22.08
C TYR A 56 12.68 5.95 21.45
N VAL A 57 12.73 5.94 20.13
CA VAL A 57 13.58 5.03 19.34
C VAL A 57 14.92 5.71 19.10
N ILE A 58 15.99 5.17 19.66
CA ILE A 58 17.32 5.77 19.66
C ILE A 58 18.36 4.76 19.16
N THR A 59 19.28 5.22 18.32
CA THR A 59 20.42 4.44 17.86
C THR A 59 21.67 4.74 18.69
N LYS A 60 22.65 3.82 18.60
CA LYS A 60 23.98 4.03 19.18
C LYS A 60 24.63 5.32 18.66
N GLU A 61 24.54 5.57 17.36
CA GLU A 61 25.12 6.76 16.72
C GLU A 61 24.48 8.05 17.24
N GLU A 62 23.16 8.08 17.41
CA GLU A 62 22.44 9.24 17.96
C GLU A 62 22.89 9.54 19.39
N ILE A 63 23.09 8.50 20.21
CA ILE A 63 23.62 8.66 21.57
C ILE A 63 25.07 9.16 21.56
N GLU A 64 25.94 8.56 20.76
CA GLU A 64 27.32 8.99 20.64
C GLU A 64 27.43 10.46 20.18
N ASN A 65 26.57 10.87 19.24
CA ASN A 65 26.50 12.25 18.79
C ASN A 65 26.01 13.19 19.90
N ALA A 66 24.98 12.80 20.64
CA ALA A 66 24.48 13.59 21.77
C ALA A 66 25.54 13.72 22.89
N LEU A 67 26.26 12.65 23.19
CA LEU A 67 27.37 12.68 24.15
C LEU A 67 28.47 13.65 23.70
N ARG A 68 28.85 13.60 22.43
CA ARG A 68 29.90 14.52 21.87
C ARG A 68 29.46 15.98 21.93
N GLN A 69 28.20 16.26 21.54
CA GLN A 69 27.67 17.64 21.54
C GLN A 69 27.59 18.26 22.93
N ASN A 70 27.37 17.46 23.96
CA ASN A 70 27.26 17.90 25.35
C ASN A 70 28.56 17.72 26.14
N ASN A 71 29.67 17.35 25.50
CA ASN A 71 30.98 17.10 26.13
C ASN A 71 30.92 16.06 27.27
N ILE A 72 30.05 15.05 27.15
CA ILE A 72 29.93 13.99 28.14
C ILE A 72 30.83 12.81 27.73
N PRO A 73 31.76 12.38 28.60
CA PRO A 73 32.60 11.25 28.28
C PRO A 73 31.81 9.96 28.14
N PRO A 74 32.10 9.11 27.15
CA PRO A 74 31.40 7.80 26.94
C PRO A 74 31.48 6.90 28.19
N VAL A 75 32.52 7.01 28.97
CA VAL A 75 32.71 6.28 30.25
C VAL A 75 31.63 6.63 31.29
N SER A 76 31.24 7.91 31.35
CA SER A 76 30.19 8.37 32.26
C SER A 76 28.81 7.80 31.88
N PHE A 77 28.58 7.61 30.59
CA PHE A 77 27.35 6.99 30.08
C PHE A 77 27.33 5.49 30.39
N GLY A 78 28.45 4.78 30.20
CA GLY A 78 28.58 3.34 30.50
C GLY A 78 28.38 2.98 31.98
N SER A 79 28.46 3.94 32.93
CA SER A 79 28.11 3.69 34.34
C SER A 79 26.60 3.61 34.59
N TYR A 80 25.78 4.13 33.67
CA TYR A 80 24.33 4.15 33.78
C TYR A 80 23.68 3.18 32.80
N TYR A 81 24.33 2.89 31.66
CA TYR A 81 23.79 2.06 30.60
C TYR A 81 24.92 1.47 29.76
N ASP A 82 24.81 0.18 29.41
CA ASP A 82 25.78 -0.43 28.52
C ASP A 82 25.54 0.02 27.07
N ILE A 83 26.34 0.96 26.57
CA ILE A 83 26.29 1.44 25.19
C ILE A 83 26.49 0.29 24.17
N ASN A 84 27.11 -0.83 24.59
CA ASN A 84 27.26 -2.00 23.75
C ASN A 84 25.98 -2.84 23.66
N ALA A 85 24.97 -2.54 24.53
CA ALA A 85 23.65 -3.14 24.43
C ALA A 85 22.84 -2.57 23.26
N PHE A 86 23.21 -1.38 22.75
CA PHE A 86 22.56 -0.83 21.57
C PHE A 86 22.91 -1.65 20.33
N ARG A 87 21.91 -2.23 19.74
CA ARG A 87 21.99 -3.06 18.54
C ARG A 87 21.13 -2.49 17.44
N ASP A 88 21.49 -2.75 16.17
CA ASP A 88 20.60 -2.42 15.04
C ASP A 88 19.31 -3.24 15.13
N THR A 89 19.43 -4.49 15.58
CA THR A 89 18.31 -5.39 15.84
C THR A 89 18.26 -5.82 17.29
N ILE A 90 17.11 -5.67 17.93
CA ILE A 90 16.85 -6.01 19.34
C ILE A 90 15.64 -6.92 19.48
N SER A 91 15.64 -7.76 20.51
CA SER A 91 14.49 -8.64 20.80
C SER A 91 13.28 -7.82 21.24
N LEU A 92 12.14 -8.03 20.59
CA LEU A 92 10.86 -7.39 20.97
C LEU A 92 10.46 -7.78 22.39
N ALA A 93 10.52 -9.05 22.77
CA ALA A 93 10.15 -9.54 24.10
C ALA A 93 10.98 -8.85 25.20
N LYS A 94 12.30 -8.74 25.01
CA LYS A 94 13.17 -8.03 25.96
C LYS A 94 12.87 -6.53 26.01
N THR A 95 12.56 -5.92 24.88
CA THR A 95 12.20 -4.50 24.82
C THR A 95 10.93 -4.23 25.61
N LEU A 96 9.90 -5.05 25.41
CA LEU A 96 8.64 -4.94 26.15
C LEU A 96 8.83 -5.15 27.66
N ASP A 97 9.64 -6.11 28.07
CA ASP A 97 9.94 -6.37 29.48
C ASP A 97 10.69 -5.19 30.15
N ASN A 98 11.67 -4.61 29.45
CA ASN A 98 12.35 -3.41 29.91
C ASN A 98 11.42 -2.22 30.07
N LEU A 99 10.53 -1.98 29.11
CA LEU A 99 9.53 -0.92 29.16
C LEU A 99 8.52 -1.14 30.30
N LYS A 100 8.10 -2.40 30.54
CA LYS A 100 7.17 -2.79 31.61
C LYS A 100 7.75 -2.57 33.00
N THR A 101 9.06 -2.80 33.17
CA THR A 101 9.74 -2.68 34.45
C THR A 101 10.17 -1.25 34.81
N GLY A 102 9.96 -0.31 33.88
CA GLY A 102 10.25 1.11 34.12
C GLY A 102 11.74 1.38 34.32
N GLN A 103 12.61 0.75 33.51
CA GLN A 103 14.04 1.06 33.55
C GLN A 103 14.25 2.57 33.30
N LYS A 104 14.93 3.24 34.23
CA LYS A 104 15.22 4.66 34.09
C LYS A 104 16.05 4.93 32.83
N SER A 105 15.66 5.99 32.12
CA SER A 105 16.36 6.42 30.92
C SER A 105 17.83 6.73 31.21
N PRO A 106 18.78 6.20 30.44
CA PRO A 106 20.17 6.59 30.52
C PRO A 106 20.43 8.03 30.02
N LEU A 107 19.41 8.66 29.43
CA LEU A 107 19.47 10.01 28.86
C LEU A 107 18.97 11.10 29.83
N GLN A 108 18.70 10.76 31.10
CA GLN A 108 18.39 11.78 32.12
C GLN A 108 19.31 13.03 32.09
N PRO A 109 20.62 12.92 31.84
CA PRO A 109 21.47 14.08 31.67
C PRO A 109 21.12 15.02 30.53
N PHE A 110 20.29 14.57 29.60
CA PHE A 110 19.84 15.33 28.42
C PHE A 110 18.42 15.90 28.56
N ASN A 111 17.91 16.03 29.78
CA ASN A 111 16.54 16.50 30.10
C ASN A 111 15.41 15.57 29.56
N LEU A 112 15.70 14.29 29.42
CA LEU A 112 14.71 13.26 29.14
C LEU A 112 14.29 12.56 30.45
N ASP A 113 13.83 13.36 31.41
CA ASP A 113 13.38 12.87 32.71
C ASP A 113 12.19 11.93 32.53
N ASP A 114 12.29 10.70 33.04
CA ASP A 114 11.28 9.65 33.02
C ASP A 114 10.87 9.10 31.65
N GLU A 115 11.59 9.41 30.59
CA GLU A 115 11.29 8.88 29.23
C GLU A 115 11.86 7.47 29.04
N GLN A 116 11.10 6.65 28.34
CA GLN A 116 11.49 5.29 28.01
C GLN A 116 12.23 5.23 26.67
N ILE A 117 13.18 4.32 26.54
CA ILE A 117 14.05 4.22 25.38
C ILE A 117 13.98 2.83 24.77
N ILE A 118 13.83 2.79 23.46
CA ILE A 118 13.98 1.60 22.62
C ILE A 118 15.34 1.70 21.91
N PRO A 119 16.34 0.87 22.29
CA PRO A 119 17.72 1.02 21.82
C PRO A 119 17.97 0.28 20.50
N GLY A 120 17.17 0.56 19.48
CA GLY A 120 17.32 -0.03 18.16
C GLY A 120 16.15 0.26 17.24
N LYS A 121 16.36 0.18 15.95
CA LYS A 121 15.36 0.51 14.91
C LYS A 121 14.69 -0.71 14.30
N VAL A 122 15.16 -1.91 14.58
CA VAL A 122 14.57 -3.17 14.13
C VAL A 122 14.29 -4.06 15.32
N LEU A 123 13.03 -4.43 15.51
CA LEU A 123 12.61 -5.37 16.53
C LEU A 123 12.54 -6.77 15.94
N SER A 124 12.94 -7.80 16.69
CA SER A 124 12.90 -9.19 16.23
C SER A 124 12.09 -10.08 17.16
N LEU A 125 11.37 -11.01 16.58
CA LEU A 125 10.71 -12.14 17.26
C LEU A 125 11.34 -13.44 16.77
N ASP A 126 11.74 -14.30 17.69
CA ASP A 126 12.16 -15.66 17.37
C ASP A 126 10.90 -16.51 17.19
N VAL A 127 10.79 -17.24 16.07
CA VAL A 127 9.60 -18.00 15.68
C VAL A 127 9.90 -19.51 15.75
N ASP A 128 9.10 -20.25 16.49
CA ASP A 128 9.19 -21.73 16.53
C ASP A 128 8.58 -22.34 15.26
N THR A 129 9.41 -22.51 14.25
CA THR A 129 8.97 -22.98 12.92
C THR A 129 8.30 -24.36 12.92
N ALA A 130 8.54 -25.16 13.96
CA ALA A 130 7.95 -26.50 14.07
C ALA A 130 6.51 -26.48 14.59
N LYS A 131 6.07 -25.38 15.22
CA LYS A 131 4.76 -25.26 15.84
C LYS A 131 3.77 -24.37 15.08
N VAL A 132 4.27 -23.55 14.17
CA VAL A 132 3.43 -22.65 13.36
C VAL A 132 2.80 -23.42 12.21
N ASP A 133 1.50 -23.22 11.99
CA ASP A 133 0.80 -23.74 10.81
C ASP A 133 1.00 -22.80 9.61
N TRP A 134 2.07 -23.01 8.88
CA TRP A 134 2.46 -22.20 7.73
C TRP A 134 1.47 -22.26 6.56
N ASN A 135 0.74 -23.38 6.44
CA ASN A 135 -0.27 -23.51 5.39
C ASN A 135 -1.49 -22.65 5.69
N ALA A 136 -1.96 -22.67 6.95
CA ALA A 136 -3.07 -21.81 7.36
C ALA A 136 -2.73 -20.32 7.23
N LEU A 137 -1.46 -19.95 7.41
CA LEU A 137 -0.99 -18.58 7.27
C LEU A 137 -0.66 -18.19 5.81
N ALA A 138 -0.69 -19.11 4.86
CA ALA A 138 -0.24 -18.92 3.48
C ALA A 138 1.13 -18.21 3.41
N SER A 139 2.10 -18.72 4.17
CA SER A 139 3.40 -18.10 4.35
C SER A 139 4.52 -19.14 4.30
N ARG A 140 5.70 -18.73 3.82
CA ARG A 140 6.93 -19.53 3.89
C ARG A 140 7.50 -19.46 5.30
N PRO A 141 8.04 -20.57 5.84
CA PRO A 141 8.67 -20.59 7.15
C PRO A 141 9.83 -19.59 7.27
N SER A 142 9.91 -18.96 8.44
CA SER A 142 11.04 -18.15 8.88
C SER A 142 11.25 -18.37 10.38
N ASP A 143 12.51 -18.50 10.81
CA ASP A 143 12.88 -18.64 12.23
C ASP A 143 12.86 -17.28 12.96
N LYS A 144 12.74 -16.18 12.22
CA LYS A 144 12.67 -14.82 12.75
C LYS A 144 11.69 -13.96 11.97
N MET A 145 10.97 -13.13 12.71
CA MET A 145 10.19 -12.02 12.18
C MET A 145 10.88 -10.72 12.57
N TYR A 146 10.97 -9.79 11.63
CA TYR A 146 11.53 -8.47 11.86
C TYR A 146 10.45 -7.39 11.72
N ILE A 147 10.47 -6.41 12.62
CA ILE A 147 9.57 -5.26 12.61
C ILE A 147 10.45 -4.01 12.53
N ASP A 148 10.43 -3.34 11.41
CA ASP A 148 11.22 -2.13 11.18
C ASP A 148 10.46 -0.90 11.68
N ILE A 149 11.04 -0.23 12.67
CA ILE A 149 10.53 1.02 13.25
C ILE A 149 11.47 2.20 12.96
N SER A 150 12.29 2.10 11.92
CA SER A 150 13.31 3.10 11.59
C SER A 150 12.74 4.47 11.18
N ASP A 151 11.50 4.50 10.68
CA ASP A 151 10.75 5.72 10.37
C ASP A 151 10.17 6.42 11.61
N LYS A 152 10.24 5.78 12.80
CA LYS A 152 9.71 6.28 14.04
C LYS A 152 10.77 7.01 14.88
N GLN A 153 10.41 8.17 15.39
CA GLN A 153 11.15 8.83 16.45
C GLN A 153 10.74 8.33 17.84
N GLY A 154 9.54 7.77 17.94
CA GLY A 154 9.00 7.19 19.15
C GLY A 154 7.77 6.36 18.89
N ILE A 155 7.52 5.40 19.78
CA ILE A 155 6.40 4.46 19.73
C ILE A 155 5.28 4.97 20.64
N ARG A 156 4.10 5.13 20.07
CA ARG A 156 2.90 5.55 20.79
C ARG A 156 2.21 4.35 21.45
N LEU A 157 1.31 4.63 22.36
CA LEU A 157 0.58 3.59 23.10
C LEU A 157 -0.11 2.55 22.20
N GLN A 158 -0.81 2.98 21.14
CA GLN A 158 -1.47 2.06 20.23
C GLN A 158 -0.50 1.15 19.47
N GLU A 159 0.67 1.67 19.10
CA GLU A 159 1.73 0.89 18.44
C GLU A 159 2.36 -0.08 19.44
N MET A 160 2.55 0.35 20.69
CA MET A 160 3.06 -0.51 21.77
C MET A 160 2.12 -1.68 22.03
N MET A 161 0.81 -1.44 22.06
CA MET A 161 -0.18 -2.51 22.24
C MET A 161 -0.17 -3.50 21.07
N ILE A 162 0.03 -3.02 19.82
CA ILE A 162 0.18 -3.90 18.67
C ILE A 162 1.45 -4.76 18.81
N LEU A 163 2.57 -4.17 19.22
CA LEU A 163 3.82 -4.91 19.45
C LEU A 163 3.67 -5.96 20.53
N GLU A 164 2.97 -5.65 21.62
CA GLU A 164 2.69 -6.62 22.68
C GLU A 164 1.78 -7.76 22.17
N MET A 165 0.72 -7.44 21.42
CA MET A 165 -0.12 -8.47 20.82
C MET A 165 0.68 -9.39 19.91
N LEU A 166 1.59 -8.86 19.10
CA LEU A 166 2.45 -9.65 18.22
C LEU A 166 3.39 -10.56 19.02
N SER A 167 3.97 -10.06 20.11
CA SER A 167 4.82 -10.87 21.00
C SER A 167 4.04 -12.02 21.61
N ASN A 168 2.87 -11.75 22.17
CA ASN A 168 2.04 -12.77 22.82
C ASN A 168 1.43 -13.79 21.83
N ILE A 169 1.09 -13.35 20.62
CA ILE A 169 0.64 -14.25 19.54
C ILE A 169 1.80 -15.15 19.10
N ASN A 170 3.01 -14.62 19.03
CA ASN A 170 4.19 -15.41 18.73
C ASN A 170 4.46 -16.46 19.81
N ASP A 171 4.34 -16.11 21.08
CA ASP A 171 4.51 -17.03 22.21
C ASP A 171 3.44 -18.16 22.20
N ASP A 172 2.25 -17.88 21.67
CA ASP A 172 1.17 -18.85 21.42
C ASP A 172 1.29 -19.55 20.06
N ASN A 173 2.45 -19.49 19.43
CA ASN A 173 2.75 -20.12 18.15
C ASN A 173 1.76 -19.78 17.01
N TRP A 174 1.28 -18.53 16.97
CA TRP A 174 0.36 -18.01 15.96
C TRP A 174 -0.98 -18.75 15.85
N GLN A 175 -1.45 -19.36 16.95
CA GLN A 175 -2.77 -19.98 17.00
C GLN A 175 -3.90 -18.97 16.83
N ARG A 176 -3.66 -17.72 17.25
CA ARG A 176 -4.55 -16.59 17.04
C ARG A 176 -3.94 -15.63 16.03
N SER A 177 -4.74 -15.15 15.11
CA SER A 177 -4.28 -14.21 14.08
C SER A 177 -4.58 -12.75 14.42
N ILE A 178 -3.74 -11.84 13.96
CA ILE A 178 -3.97 -10.39 13.98
C ILE A 178 -4.12 -9.88 12.54
N HIS A 179 -5.11 -9.03 12.33
CA HIS A 179 -5.42 -8.46 11.03
C HIS A 179 -5.52 -6.95 11.11
N PHE A 180 -4.96 -6.27 10.13
CA PHE A 180 -5.17 -4.86 9.91
C PHE A 180 -6.24 -4.67 8.83
N ALA A 181 -7.26 -3.84 9.11
CA ALA A 181 -8.18 -3.44 8.06
C ALA A 181 -7.44 -2.62 6.99
N THR A 182 -7.79 -2.82 5.72
CA THR A 182 -7.16 -2.10 4.60
C THR A 182 -7.38 -0.59 4.62
N THR A 183 -8.26 -0.10 5.49
CA THR A 183 -8.55 1.33 5.70
C THR A 183 -7.68 1.98 6.78
N ILE A 184 -6.79 1.23 7.43
CA ILE A 184 -5.88 1.79 8.44
C ILE A 184 -4.78 2.60 7.76
N THR A 185 -4.39 3.70 8.38
CA THR A 185 -3.28 4.53 7.90
C THR A 185 -1.96 3.74 7.89
N PRO A 186 -1.22 3.72 6.77
CA PRO A 186 0.02 2.94 6.66
C PRO A 186 1.07 3.26 7.73
N SER A 187 1.07 4.47 8.29
CA SER A 187 1.98 4.86 9.37
C SER A 187 1.84 3.99 10.64
N LEU A 188 0.73 3.27 10.81
CA LEU A 188 0.52 2.34 11.93
C LEU A 188 0.93 0.90 11.61
N TYR A 189 1.35 0.62 10.40
CA TYR A 189 1.77 -0.72 10.00
C TYR A 189 3.18 -1.10 10.49
N MET A 190 3.97 -0.13 10.95
CA MET A 190 5.36 -0.36 11.41
C MET A 190 6.17 -1.18 10.39
N ASN A 191 6.06 -0.79 9.13
CA ASN A 191 6.70 -1.41 7.96
C ASN A 191 6.42 -2.92 7.76
N LEU A 192 5.42 -3.49 8.45
CA LEU A 192 4.99 -4.89 8.28
C LEU A 192 4.48 -5.18 6.85
N GLN A 193 4.02 -4.15 6.14
CA GLN A 193 3.56 -4.28 4.75
C GLN A 193 4.69 -4.68 3.78
N GLU A 194 5.95 -4.46 4.14
CA GLU A 194 7.08 -4.77 3.26
C GLU A 194 7.41 -6.26 3.19
N GLY A 195 6.94 -7.07 4.14
CA GLY A 195 7.27 -8.50 4.12
C GLY A 195 6.44 -9.41 5.02
N ASN A 196 5.47 -8.90 5.75
CA ASN A 196 4.71 -9.68 6.73
C ASN A 196 3.18 -9.56 6.60
N PHE A 197 2.68 -8.93 5.52
CA PHE A 197 1.25 -8.82 5.27
C PHE A 197 0.78 -9.81 4.21
N SER A 198 -0.28 -10.57 4.55
CA SER A 198 -1.01 -11.43 3.65
C SER A 198 -2.45 -10.94 3.51
N LEU A 199 -2.85 -10.54 2.31
CA LEU A 199 -4.19 -9.98 2.03
C LEU A 199 -5.24 -11.10 2.00
N ASN A 200 -6.25 -11.02 2.87
CA ASN A 200 -7.33 -11.99 2.99
C ASN A 200 -8.70 -11.41 2.57
N GLY A 201 -8.71 -10.56 1.58
CA GLY A 201 -9.90 -9.81 1.12
C GLY A 201 -9.79 -8.33 1.46
N LEU A 202 -10.41 -7.86 2.54
CA LEU A 202 -10.34 -6.46 3.01
C LEU A 202 -9.52 -6.30 4.30
N THR A 203 -8.71 -7.28 4.63
CA THR A 203 -7.79 -7.24 5.77
C THR A 203 -6.44 -7.81 5.39
N TYR A 204 -5.39 -7.22 5.96
CA TYR A 204 -4.03 -7.76 5.94
C TYR A 204 -3.82 -8.60 7.20
N GLN A 205 -3.65 -9.89 7.04
CA GLN A 205 -3.20 -10.77 8.11
C GLN A 205 -1.70 -10.60 8.31
N VAL A 206 -1.26 -10.43 9.55
CA VAL A 206 0.16 -10.46 9.87
C VAL A 206 0.62 -11.92 9.90
N VAL A 207 1.71 -12.20 9.21
CA VAL A 207 2.36 -13.53 9.18
C VAL A 207 3.82 -13.41 9.58
N PRO A 208 4.35 -14.36 10.36
CA PRO A 208 5.74 -14.28 10.86
C PRO A 208 6.80 -14.60 9.81
N GLY A 209 6.40 -15.18 8.69
CA GLY A 209 7.27 -15.52 7.58
C GLY A 209 7.01 -14.67 6.33
N THR A 210 7.49 -15.12 5.19
CA THR A 210 7.28 -14.43 3.91
C THR A 210 5.95 -14.87 3.29
N PRO A 211 5.00 -13.96 3.04
CA PRO A 211 3.73 -14.28 2.39
C PRO A 211 3.93 -14.97 1.03
N LEU A 212 2.99 -15.82 0.66
CA LEU A 212 2.91 -16.42 -0.67
C LEU A 212 2.25 -15.46 -1.67
N SER A 213 2.31 -15.80 -2.96
CA SER A 213 1.51 -15.18 -4.03
C SER A 213 1.48 -13.66 -3.98
N SER A 214 2.66 -13.03 -3.98
CA SER A 214 2.80 -11.57 -3.95
C SER A 214 2.07 -10.88 -2.78
N GLY A 215 1.95 -11.57 -1.64
CA GLY A 215 1.30 -11.05 -0.44
C GLY A 215 -0.22 -11.20 -0.41
N VAL A 216 -0.79 -12.10 -1.21
CA VAL A 216 -2.22 -12.43 -1.20
C VAL A 216 -2.42 -13.88 -0.79
N ASN A 217 -3.24 -14.14 0.20
CA ASN A 217 -3.75 -15.48 0.48
C ASN A 217 -4.91 -15.75 -0.48
N THR A 218 -4.59 -16.32 -1.63
CA THR A 218 -5.55 -16.50 -2.75
C THR A 218 -6.73 -17.37 -2.36
N GLU A 219 -6.54 -18.40 -1.53
CA GLU A 219 -7.62 -19.27 -1.07
C GLU A 219 -8.58 -18.51 -0.14
N ALA A 220 -8.05 -17.88 0.91
CA ALA A 220 -8.87 -17.13 1.87
C ALA A 220 -9.52 -15.90 1.22
N ALA A 221 -8.79 -15.15 0.39
CA ALA A 221 -9.33 -13.99 -0.30
C ALA A 221 -10.43 -14.39 -1.28
N TYR A 222 -10.24 -15.47 -2.06
CA TYR A 222 -11.25 -15.99 -2.97
C TYR A 222 -12.52 -16.40 -2.22
N ASP A 223 -12.39 -17.21 -1.16
CA ASP A 223 -13.55 -17.64 -0.38
C ASP A 223 -14.29 -16.45 0.28
N ASN A 224 -13.55 -15.50 0.83
CA ASN A 224 -14.16 -14.30 1.42
C ASN A 224 -14.89 -13.44 0.37
N MET A 225 -14.23 -13.10 -0.73
CA MET A 225 -14.77 -12.19 -1.75
C MET A 225 -15.87 -12.82 -2.59
N MET A 226 -15.74 -14.12 -2.88
CA MET A 226 -16.72 -14.82 -3.74
C MET A 226 -17.90 -15.38 -2.96
N ASN A 227 -17.72 -15.81 -1.71
CA ASN A 227 -18.75 -16.59 -1.00
C ASN A 227 -19.28 -15.91 0.26
N LYS A 228 -18.48 -15.06 0.93
CA LYS A 228 -18.82 -14.51 2.24
C LYS A 228 -19.16 -13.02 2.24
N PHE A 229 -18.64 -12.24 1.29
CA PHE A 229 -18.94 -10.82 1.22
C PHE A 229 -20.43 -10.61 1.00
N ARG A 230 -21.01 -9.68 1.75
CA ARG A 230 -22.37 -9.22 1.63
C ARG A 230 -22.41 -7.90 0.89
N TRP A 231 -23.22 -7.84 -0.13
CA TRP A 231 -23.37 -6.70 -1.01
C TRP A 231 -24.61 -5.88 -0.63
N GLY A 232 -24.56 -4.58 -0.87
CA GLY A 232 -25.65 -3.66 -0.51
C GLY A 232 -26.74 -3.52 -1.56
N GLY A 233 -26.77 -4.38 -2.59
CA GLY A 233 -27.79 -4.34 -3.66
C GLY A 233 -27.51 -3.27 -4.72
N LEU A 234 -26.26 -2.84 -4.87
CA LEU A 234 -25.87 -1.85 -5.87
C LEU A 234 -26.06 -2.39 -7.31
N GLU A 235 -25.89 -3.69 -7.49
CA GLU A 235 -26.15 -4.40 -8.76
C GLU A 235 -27.61 -4.40 -9.17
N GLU A 236 -28.54 -4.38 -8.19
CA GLU A 236 -29.97 -4.34 -8.43
C GLU A 236 -30.50 -2.91 -8.57
N ASN A 237 -29.84 -1.95 -7.93
CA ASN A 237 -30.23 -0.55 -7.92
C ASN A 237 -29.02 0.39 -8.12
N PRO A 238 -28.46 0.45 -9.34
CA PRO A 238 -27.26 1.26 -9.61
C PRO A 238 -27.49 2.78 -9.52
N ASP A 239 -28.76 3.22 -9.56
CA ASP A 239 -29.12 4.64 -9.47
C ASP A 239 -29.19 5.15 -8.01
N ILE A 240 -28.88 4.30 -7.03
CA ILE A 240 -28.83 4.72 -5.63
C ILE A 240 -27.80 5.83 -5.43
N TYR A 241 -28.18 6.87 -4.69
CA TYR A 241 -27.23 7.92 -4.34
C TYR A 241 -26.12 7.38 -3.43
N LEU A 242 -24.90 7.55 -3.89
CA LEU A 242 -23.68 7.31 -3.11
C LEU A 242 -22.97 8.66 -2.87
N ASP A 243 -22.66 8.95 -1.62
CA ASP A 243 -21.80 10.08 -1.27
C ASP A 243 -20.35 9.83 -1.73
N GLU A 244 -19.50 10.83 -1.57
CA GLU A 244 -18.07 10.73 -1.97
C GLU A 244 -17.35 9.57 -1.27
N THR A 245 -17.66 9.34 0.01
CA THR A 245 -17.06 8.25 0.79
C THR A 245 -17.48 6.89 0.23
N GLY A 246 -18.76 6.70 -0.06
CA GLY A 246 -19.29 5.49 -0.67
C GLY A 246 -18.67 5.20 -2.04
N ARG A 247 -18.56 6.20 -2.90
CA ARG A 247 -17.91 6.07 -4.22
C ARG A 247 -16.44 5.67 -4.09
N ARG A 248 -15.70 6.33 -3.19
CA ARG A 248 -14.29 6.00 -2.92
C ARG A 248 -14.14 4.57 -2.39
N MET A 249 -15.05 4.10 -1.54
CA MET A 249 -15.03 2.73 -1.05
C MET A 249 -15.23 1.71 -2.18
N ILE A 250 -16.12 1.97 -3.14
CA ILE A 250 -16.31 1.10 -4.30
C ILE A 250 -15.03 1.01 -5.14
N SER A 251 -14.37 2.14 -5.45
CA SER A 251 -13.09 2.13 -6.17
C SER A 251 -12.00 1.37 -5.38
N THR A 252 -11.98 1.53 -4.06
CA THR A 252 -11.07 0.79 -3.19
C THR A 252 -11.35 -0.72 -3.24
N PHE A 253 -12.61 -1.14 -3.21
CA PHE A 253 -12.96 -2.56 -3.32
C PHE A 253 -12.55 -3.15 -4.67
N ARG A 254 -12.79 -2.45 -5.77
CA ARG A 254 -12.30 -2.87 -7.10
C ARG A 254 -10.79 -3.08 -7.12
N LEU A 255 -10.03 -2.21 -6.45
CA LEU A 255 -8.58 -2.37 -6.31
C LEU A 255 -8.22 -3.68 -5.60
N TYR A 256 -8.89 -4.02 -4.49
CA TYR A 256 -8.61 -5.28 -3.77
C TYR A 256 -9.04 -6.52 -4.56
N PHE A 257 -10.10 -6.44 -5.35
CA PHE A 257 -10.43 -7.49 -6.32
C PHE A 257 -9.32 -7.66 -7.36
N THR A 258 -8.73 -6.56 -7.82
CA THR A 258 -7.58 -6.61 -8.76
C THR A 258 -6.37 -7.29 -8.14
N HIS A 259 -6.06 -7.06 -6.86
CA HIS A 259 -4.97 -7.77 -6.19
C HIS A 259 -5.19 -9.29 -6.21
N LEU A 260 -6.39 -9.75 -5.88
CA LEU A 260 -6.72 -11.17 -5.96
C LEU A 260 -6.64 -11.70 -7.39
N VAL A 261 -7.18 -10.98 -8.38
CA VAL A 261 -7.10 -11.36 -9.79
C VAL A 261 -5.66 -11.53 -10.24
N ASN A 262 -4.79 -10.58 -9.93
CA ASN A 262 -3.38 -10.65 -10.31
C ASN A 262 -2.66 -11.85 -9.66
N ALA A 263 -2.89 -12.09 -8.37
CA ALA A 263 -2.31 -13.24 -7.67
C ALA A 263 -2.79 -14.58 -8.27
N LEU A 264 -4.07 -14.71 -8.59
CA LEU A 264 -4.62 -15.89 -9.26
C LEU A 264 -4.02 -16.10 -10.66
N LEU A 265 -3.78 -15.01 -11.41
CA LEU A 265 -3.12 -15.07 -12.72
C LEU A 265 -1.65 -15.47 -12.60
N GLU A 266 -0.94 -15.05 -11.56
CA GLU A 266 0.44 -15.48 -11.27
C GLU A 266 0.50 -16.98 -10.91
N GLU A 267 -0.52 -17.50 -10.24
CA GLU A 267 -0.67 -18.93 -9.92
C GLU A 267 -1.20 -19.76 -11.12
N GLY A 268 -1.53 -19.13 -12.24
CA GLY A 268 -2.11 -19.81 -13.42
C GLY A 268 -3.57 -20.23 -13.25
N GLN A 269 -4.29 -19.70 -12.24
CA GLN A 269 -5.70 -20.00 -11.95
C GLN A 269 -6.65 -19.09 -12.76
N ASN A 270 -6.51 -19.11 -14.09
CA ASN A 270 -7.19 -18.18 -15.00
C ASN A 270 -8.73 -18.20 -14.89
N GLU A 271 -9.34 -19.37 -14.73
CA GLU A 271 -10.79 -19.49 -14.58
C GLU A 271 -11.30 -18.80 -13.31
N LYS A 272 -10.58 -18.96 -12.19
CA LYS A 272 -10.93 -18.26 -10.96
C LYS A 272 -10.71 -16.75 -11.08
N ALA A 273 -9.61 -16.32 -11.72
CA ALA A 273 -9.34 -14.91 -11.96
C ALA A 273 -10.48 -14.26 -12.77
N LEU A 274 -10.96 -14.94 -13.84
CA LEU A 274 -12.09 -14.47 -14.63
C LEU A 274 -13.37 -14.39 -13.81
N ALA A 275 -13.68 -15.42 -13.02
CA ALA A 275 -14.86 -15.41 -12.17
C ALA A 275 -14.84 -14.26 -11.13
N VAL A 276 -13.68 -13.95 -10.57
CA VAL A 276 -13.50 -12.85 -9.59
C VAL A 276 -13.75 -11.50 -10.24
N ILE A 277 -13.15 -11.24 -11.40
CA ILE A 277 -13.29 -9.95 -12.08
C ILE A 277 -14.71 -9.74 -12.64
N ASP A 278 -15.34 -10.79 -13.19
CA ASP A 278 -16.74 -10.73 -13.64
C ASP A 278 -17.68 -10.44 -12.47
N LYS A 279 -17.48 -11.09 -11.32
CA LYS A 279 -18.24 -10.79 -10.11
C LYS A 279 -18.03 -9.35 -9.63
N ALA A 280 -16.81 -8.86 -9.62
CA ALA A 280 -16.52 -7.49 -9.22
C ALA A 280 -17.28 -6.48 -10.09
N ASN A 281 -17.29 -6.67 -11.41
CA ASN A 281 -18.01 -5.81 -12.34
C ASN A 281 -19.54 -5.89 -12.13
N MET A 282 -20.07 -7.08 -11.88
CA MET A 282 -21.50 -7.27 -11.62
C MET A 282 -21.93 -6.57 -10.31
N MET A 283 -21.18 -6.76 -9.23
CA MET A 283 -21.54 -6.24 -7.90
C MET A 283 -21.24 -4.74 -7.73
N MET A 284 -20.33 -4.20 -8.55
CA MET A 284 -19.89 -2.81 -8.52
C MET A 284 -19.92 -2.21 -9.94
N PRO A 285 -21.11 -2.06 -10.55
CA PRO A 285 -21.23 -1.64 -11.94
C PRO A 285 -20.76 -0.19 -12.16
N SER A 286 -20.24 0.09 -13.35
CA SER A 286 -19.79 1.44 -13.73
C SER A 286 -20.93 2.46 -13.82
N SER A 287 -22.16 1.99 -14.05
CA SER A 287 -23.34 2.84 -14.03
C SER A 287 -23.61 3.48 -12.65
N ALA A 288 -23.25 2.80 -11.56
CA ALA A 288 -23.38 3.33 -10.21
C ALA A 288 -22.16 4.19 -9.81
N VAL A 289 -20.96 3.69 -10.09
CA VAL A 289 -19.69 4.40 -9.84
C VAL A 289 -18.82 4.26 -11.08
N PRO A 290 -18.69 5.31 -11.90
CA PRO A 290 -17.91 5.28 -13.12
C PRO A 290 -16.48 4.78 -12.87
N TYR A 291 -15.96 3.99 -13.81
CA TYR A 291 -14.58 3.52 -13.72
C TYR A 291 -13.59 4.69 -13.75
N SER A 292 -12.51 4.53 -13.00
CA SER A 292 -11.31 5.35 -13.08
C SER A 292 -10.09 4.45 -13.34
N THR A 293 -8.97 4.69 -12.72
CA THR A 293 -7.78 3.82 -12.80
C THR A 293 -8.08 2.38 -12.36
N ASP A 294 -9.02 2.19 -11.43
CA ASP A 294 -9.50 0.86 -10.99
C ASP A 294 -10.07 0.03 -12.16
N GLY A 295 -10.86 0.66 -13.04
CA GLY A 295 -11.37 0.01 -14.25
C GLY A 295 -10.26 -0.37 -15.24
N LEU A 296 -9.21 0.45 -15.39
CA LEU A 296 -8.09 0.12 -16.26
C LEU A 296 -7.28 -1.09 -15.76
N LEU A 297 -7.21 -1.30 -14.45
CA LEU A 297 -6.61 -2.50 -13.91
C LEU A 297 -7.44 -3.75 -14.26
N PHE A 298 -8.77 -3.64 -14.26
CA PHE A 298 -9.65 -4.70 -14.74
C PHE A 298 -9.47 -4.95 -16.24
N ALA A 299 -9.41 -3.90 -17.06
CA ALA A 299 -9.20 -4.02 -18.49
C ALA A 299 -7.88 -4.76 -18.80
N ARG A 300 -6.80 -4.42 -18.11
CA ARG A 300 -5.51 -5.13 -18.24
C ARG A 300 -5.61 -6.60 -17.87
N ALA A 301 -6.34 -6.93 -16.80
CA ALA A 301 -6.55 -8.32 -16.40
C ALA A 301 -7.38 -9.10 -17.44
N TYR A 302 -8.43 -8.49 -18.00
CA TYR A 302 -9.19 -9.09 -19.09
C TYR A 302 -8.33 -9.35 -20.34
N TYR A 303 -7.44 -8.44 -20.72
CA TYR A 303 -6.50 -8.69 -21.80
C TYR A 303 -5.58 -9.88 -21.52
N ARG A 304 -5.06 -10.01 -20.29
CA ARG A 304 -4.26 -11.17 -19.89
C ARG A 304 -5.02 -12.48 -19.98
N LEU A 305 -6.34 -12.43 -19.81
CA LEU A 305 -7.25 -13.59 -19.89
C LEU A 305 -7.75 -13.87 -21.31
N GLY A 306 -7.42 -13.00 -22.29
CA GLY A 306 -7.91 -13.12 -23.68
C GLY A 306 -9.33 -12.58 -23.89
N GLU A 307 -9.93 -11.94 -22.87
CA GLU A 307 -11.28 -11.35 -22.90
C GLU A 307 -11.24 -9.93 -23.48
N THR A 308 -10.76 -9.80 -24.71
CA THR A 308 -10.47 -8.49 -25.36
C THR A 308 -11.71 -7.60 -25.44
N GLU A 309 -12.87 -8.14 -25.75
CA GLU A 309 -14.11 -7.35 -25.87
C GLU A 309 -14.50 -6.69 -24.54
N LYS A 310 -14.36 -7.41 -23.42
CA LYS A 310 -14.62 -6.88 -22.08
C LYS A 310 -13.61 -5.79 -21.71
N ALA A 311 -12.33 -6.00 -22.04
CA ALA A 311 -11.27 -5.00 -21.81
C ALA A 311 -11.58 -3.70 -22.56
N GLU A 312 -11.93 -3.82 -23.86
CA GLU A 312 -12.23 -2.68 -24.72
C GLU A 312 -13.47 -1.90 -24.30
N ALA A 313 -14.49 -2.58 -23.81
CA ALA A 313 -15.68 -1.90 -23.30
C ALA A 313 -15.33 -0.94 -22.15
N ILE A 314 -14.49 -1.39 -21.20
CA ILE A 314 -14.03 -0.56 -20.08
C ILE A 314 -13.15 0.59 -20.56
N ILE A 315 -12.17 0.31 -21.41
CA ILE A 315 -11.25 1.34 -21.92
C ILE A 315 -12.01 2.41 -22.70
N THR A 316 -12.97 2.00 -23.53
CA THR A 316 -13.79 2.93 -24.33
C THR A 316 -14.61 3.86 -23.43
N GLU A 317 -15.24 3.33 -22.38
CA GLU A 317 -15.99 4.15 -21.39
C GLU A 317 -15.09 5.21 -20.76
N ILE A 318 -13.90 4.79 -20.31
CA ILE A 318 -12.95 5.69 -19.64
C ILE A 318 -12.37 6.71 -20.62
N SER A 319 -11.98 6.28 -21.82
CA SER A 319 -11.39 7.14 -22.86
C SER A 319 -12.36 8.23 -23.30
N ASN A 320 -13.64 7.89 -23.52
CA ASN A 320 -14.65 8.88 -23.90
C ASN A 320 -14.75 10.00 -22.86
N ARG A 321 -14.85 9.64 -21.59
CA ARG A 321 -14.91 10.62 -20.51
C ARG A 321 -13.63 11.47 -20.39
N ILE A 322 -12.46 10.85 -20.55
CA ILE A 322 -11.19 11.56 -20.53
C ILE A 322 -11.13 12.56 -21.69
N ASN A 323 -11.49 12.16 -22.88
CA ASN A 323 -11.48 13.02 -24.07
C ASN A 323 -12.42 14.21 -23.90
N ASP A 324 -13.66 13.98 -23.42
CA ASP A 324 -14.59 15.08 -23.13
C ASP A 324 -14.02 16.07 -22.13
N ASN A 325 -13.34 15.60 -21.09
CA ASN A 325 -12.69 16.44 -20.08
C ASN A 325 -11.51 17.22 -20.68
N LEU A 326 -10.61 16.54 -21.41
CA LEU A 326 -9.43 17.19 -22.01
C LEU A 326 -9.85 18.23 -23.03
N ASP A 327 -10.83 17.94 -23.87
CA ASP A 327 -11.39 18.89 -24.83
C ASP A 327 -12.02 20.12 -24.14
N TRP A 328 -12.59 19.92 -22.93
CA TRP A 328 -13.08 21.03 -22.11
C TRP A 328 -11.92 21.86 -21.55
N PHE A 329 -10.87 21.22 -20.99
CA PHE A 329 -9.69 21.93 -20.49
C PHE A 329 -8.99 22.73 -21.58
N GLU A 330 -8.92 22.22 -22.82
CA GLU A 330 -8.30 22.91 -23.95
C GLU A 330 -9.02 24.21 -24.35
N ARG A 331 -10.29 24.37 -23.98
CA ARG A 331 -11.05 25.62 -24.19
C ARG A 331 -10.82 26.66 -23.11
N LEU A 332 -10.16 26.31 -22.01
CA LEU A 332 -9.90 27.22 -20.90
C LEU A 332 -8.69 28.11 -21.20
N LYS A 333 -8.66 29.28 -20.49
CA LYS A 333 -7.46 30.14 -20.52
C LYS A 333 -6.33 29.48 -19.72
N PRO A 334 -5.05 29.75 -20.08
CA PRO A 334 -3.88 29.14 -19.41
C PRO A 334 -3.91 29.24 -17.88
N LEU A 335 -4.33 30.39 -17.34
CA LEU A 335 -4.46 30.59 -15.89
C LEU A 335 -5.53 29.68 -15.25
N GLN A 336 -6.59 29.36 -15.98
CA GLN A 336 -7.65 28.46 -15.48
C GLN A 336 -7.14 27.04 -15.49
N ILE A 337 -6.46 26.60 -16.56
CA ILE A 337 -5.82 25.28 -16.63
C ILE A 337 -4.81 25.12 -15.49
N SER A 338 -3.97 26.12 -15.22
CA SER A 338 -2.98 26.04 -14.13
C SER A 338 -3.62 25.85 -12.76
N ARG A 339 -4.84 26.35 -12.53
CA ARG A 339 -5.56 26.17 -11.26
C ARG A 339 -6.21 24.81 -11.12
N THR A 340 -6.42 24.10 -12.22
CA THR A 340 -7.02 22.76 -12.28
C THR A 340 -5.97 21.68 -12.67
N LEU A 341 -4.68 22.01 -12.55
CA LEU A 341 -3.59 21.17 -13.04
C LEU A 341 -3.61 19.76 -12.43
N SER A 342 -3.96 19.65 -11.15
CA SER A 342 -4.08 18.34 -10.48
C SER A 342 -5.15 17.47 -11.15
N ASP A 343 -6.29 18.06 -11.50
CA ASP A 343 -7.37 17.33 -12.16
C ASP A 343 -6.99 16.93 -13.58
N VAL A 344 -6.35 17.83 -14.34
CA VAL A 344 -5.81 17.51 -15.67
C VAL A 344 -4.87 16.32 -15.59
N VAL A 345 -3.93 16.32 -14.66
CA VAL A 345 -2.90 15.27 -14.56
C VAL A 345 -3.46 13.99 -14.01
N TYR A 346 -4.04 14.01 -12.81
CA TYR A 346 -4.40 12.79 -12.09
C TYR A 346 -5.63 12.09 -12.65
N ASN A 347 -6.62 12.85 -13.13
CA ASN A 347 -7.89 12.28 -13.59
C ASN A 347 -7.97 12.10 -15.11
N ASN A 348 -7.02 12.64 -15.87
CA ASN A 348 -7.07 12.56 -17.33
C ASN A 348 -5.74 12.10 -17.96
N ILE A 349 -4.62 12.77 -17.74
CA ILE A 349 -3.35 12.42 -18.39
C ILE A 349 -2.81 11.06 -17.87
N ASN A 350 -2.75 10.85 -16.55
CA ASN A 350 -2.24 9.58 -16.00
C ASN A 350 -3.08 8.36 -16.43
N PRO A 351 -4.41 8.40 -16.39
CA PRO A 351 -5.21 7.31 -16.97
C PRO A 351 -4.99 7.12 -18.47
N SER A 352 -4.82 8.19 -19.26
CA SER A 352 -4.51 8.08 -20.69
C SER A 352 -3.17 7.40 -20.94
N LEU A 353 -2.15 7.72 -20.14
CA LEU A 353 -0.84 7.06 -20.18
C LEU A 353 -0.93 5.58 -19.80
N LEU A 354 -1.78 5.23 -18.81
CA LEU A 354 -2.02 3.84 -18.46
C LEU A 354 -2.73 3.08 -19.59
N ILE A 355 -3.72 3.68 -20.26
CA ILE A 355 -4.36 3.10 -21.46
C ILE A 355 -3.31 2.88 -22.55
N THR A 356 -2.45 3.86 -22.80
CA THR A 356 -1.38 3.75 -23.78
C THR A 356 -0.44 2.59 -23.44
N SER A 357 -0.08 2.41 -22.20
CA SER A 357 0.74 1.29 -21.72
C SER A 357 0.04 -0.07 -21.91
N ILE A 358 -1.28 -0.14 -21.68
CA ILE A 358 -2.07 -1.35 -21.94
C ILE A 358 -2.05 -1.67 -23.44
N TYR A 359 -2.33 -0.68 -24.30
CA TYR A 359 -2.31 -0.89 -25.73
C TYR A 359 -0.90 -1.21 -26.27
N GLN A 360 0.15 -0.62 -25.69
CA GLN A 360 1.53 -0.99 -26.02
C GLN A 360 1.79 -2.49 -25.85
N GLN A 361 1.19 -3.09 -24.85
CA GLN A 361 1.35 -4.52 -24.55
C GLN A 361 0.43 -5.40 -25.43
N TYR A 362 -0.81 -4.98 -25.70
CA TYR A 362 -1.84 -5.87 -26.24
C TYR A 362 -2.37 -5.48 -27.62
N ASP A 363 -2.28 -4.20 -28.04
CA ASP A 363 -2.80 -3.69 -29.32
C ASP A 363 -1.92 -2.55 -29.87
N LYS A 364 -1.02 -2.90 -30.75
CA LYS A 364 -0.02 -1.97 -31.29
C LYS A 364 -0.63 -0.88 -32.20
N GLU A 365 -1.71 -1.16 -32.88
CA GLU A 365 -2.37 -0.16 -33.74
C GLU A 365 -3.02 0.92 -32.88
N ARG A 366 -3.74 0.53 -31.84
CA ARG A 366 -4.35 1.46 -30.88
C ARG A 366 -3.31 2.20 -30.06
N TYR A 367 -2.19 1.55 -29.72
CA TYR A 367 -1.06 2.22 -29.07
C TYR A 367 -0.61 3.43 -29.88
N LYS A 368 -0.38 3.25 -31.20
CA LYS A 368 0.07 4.34 -32.06
C LYS A 368 -0.91 5.51 -32.05
N VAL A 369 -2.20 5.21 -32.22
CA VAL A 369 -3.26 6.24 -32.23
C VAL A 369 -3.28 7.01 -30.92
N MET A 370 -3.23 6.30 -29.80
CA MET A 370 -3.31 6.91 -28.46
C MET A 370 -2.04 7.73 -28.13
N ALA A 371 -0.89 7.23 -28.51
CA ALA A 371 0.38 7.93 -28.30
C ALA A 371 0.46 9.20 -29.18
N ASP A 372 0.02 9.15 -30.43
CA ASP A 372 -0.03 10.32 -31.30
C ASP A 372 -1.00 11.40 -30.76
N ASP A 373 -2.16 11.01 -30.22
CA ASP A 373 -3.09 11.93 -29.53
C ASP A 373 -2.41 12.60 -28.33
N LEU A 374 -1.76 11.81 -27.46
CA LEU A 374 -1.05 12.35 -26.30
C LEU A 374 0.07 13.32 -26.70
N LEU A 375 0.81 13.04 -27.76
CA LEU A 375 1.83 13.96 -28.28
C LEU A 375 1.22 15.27 -28.78
N GLN A 376 0.05 15.23 -29.43
CA GLN A 376 -0.67 16.45 -29.83
C GLN A 376 -1.12 17.26 -28.61
N ARG A 377 -1.64 16.59 -27.56
CA ARG A 377 -2.00 17.26 -26.31
C ARG A 377 -0.78 17.83 -25.59
N ALA A 378 0.35 17.14 -25.58
CA ALA A 378 1.59 17.70 -25.04
C ALA A 378 1.99 19.00 -25.76
N GLN A 379 1.92 19.02 -27.10
CA GLN A 379 2.19 20.21 -27.91
C GLN A 379 1.22 21.36 -27.56
N PHE A 380 -0.05 21.06 -27.37
CA PHE A 380 -1.03 22.05 -26.93
C PHE A 380 -0.63 22.65 -25.57
N PHE A 381 -0.35 21.83 -24.54
CA PHE A 381 0.03 22.35 -23.23
C PHE A 381 1.31 23.19 -23.27
N TYR A 382 2.32 22.81 -24.04
CA TYR A 382 3.49 23.65 -24.27
C TYR A 382 3.15 24.99 -24.89
N SER A 383 2.25 25.02 -25.88
CA SER A 383 1.79 26.28 -26.50
C SER A 383 1.09 27.22 -25.55
N GLN A 384 0.46 26.67 -24.51
CA GLN A 384 -0.21 27.45 -23.44
C GLN A 384 0.76 27.84 -22.29
N GLY A 385 2.05 27.51 -22.38
CA GLY A 385 3.04 27.74 -21.33
C GLY A 385 2.92 26.81 -20.12
N ILE A 386 2.24 25.67 -20.27
CA ILE A 386 2.02 24.65 -19.24
C ILE A 386 2.95 23.46 -19.52
N SER A 387 4.25 23.67 -19.42
CA SER A 387 5.27 22.66 -19.75
C SER A 387 5.18 21.41 -18.87
N TYR A 388 4.75 21.54 -17.61
CA TYR A 388 4.67 20.43 -16.66
C TYR A 388 3.86 19.23 -17.17
N VAL A 389 2.70 19.47 -17.82
CA VAL A 389 1.86 18.39 -18.39
C VAL A 389 2.56 17.77 -19.62
N GLY A 390 3.13 18.61 -20.48
CA GLY A 390 3.89 18.14 -21.64
C GLY A 390 5.09 17.27 -21.23
N ASP A 391 5.83 17.67 -20.19
CA ASP A 391 6.97 16.93 -19.67
C ASP A 391 6.56 15.56 -19.11
N ILE A 392 5.42 15.46 -18.43
CA ILE A 392 4.87 14.16 -17.95
C ILE A 392 4.62 13.24 -19.15
N ILE A 393 3.88 13.72 -20.15
CA ILE A 393 3.53 12.91 -21.32
C ILE A 393 4.81 12.43 -22.05
N LEU A 394 5.75 13.34 -22.30
CA LEU A 394 6.96 12.99 -23.02
C LEU A 394 7.83 12.01 -22.26
N ARG A 395 7.96 12.18 -20.93
CA ARG A 395 8.72 11.27 -20.08
C ARG A 395 8.17 9.86 -20.15
N GLU A 396 6.87 9.69 -19.94
CA GLU A 396 6.23 8.37 -19.94
C GLU A 396 6.28 7.68 -21.32
N ILE A 397 6.11 8.43 -22.41
CA ILE A 397 6.23 7.87 -23.77
C ILE A 397 7.67 7.44 -24.07
N THR A 398 8.68 8.12 -23.53
CA THR A 398 10.10 7.80 -23.76
C THR A 398 10.68 6.84 -22.71
N ASP A 399 9.97 6.55 -21.63
CA ASP A 399 10.46 5.63 -20.60
C ASP A 399 10.59 4.21 -21.14
N THR A 400 11.83 3.75 -21.27
CA THR A 400 12.17 2.40 -21.73
C THR A 400 12.22 1.39 -20.58
N SER A 401 12.18 1.82 -19.33
CA SER A 401 12.29 0.92 -18.16
C SER A 401 11.08 -0.02 -18.04
N VAL A 402 9.92 0.45 -18.47
CA VAL A 402 8.69 -0.37 -18.54
C VAL A 402 8.77 -1.42 -19.66
N ARG A 403 9.60 -1.18 -20.70
CA ARG A 403 9.77 -2.10 -21.83
C ARG A 403 10.51 -3.40 -21.47
N GLY A 404 11.37 -3.38 -20.45
CA GLY A 404 12.12 -4.56 -20.00
C GLY A 404 11.29 -5.63 -19.29
N TYR A 405 10.11 -5.28 -18.81
CA TYR A 405 9.21 -6.22 -18.14
C TYR A 405 8.36 -7.08 -19.10
N TYR A 406 8.22 -6.64 -20.37
CA TYR A 406 7.40 -7.34 -21.35
C TYR A 406 8.22 -7.51 -22.64
N SER A 407 8.84 -8.69 -22.80
CA SER A 407 9.59 -9.04 -23.98
C SER A 407 8.68 -9.04 -25.21
N ILE A 408 8.80 -8.02 -26.06
CA ILE A 408 8.26 -8.04 -27.40
C ILE A 408 8.97 -9.17 -28.14
N SER A 409 8.20 -10.07 -28.77
CA SER A 409 8.77 -11.14 -29.58
C SER A 409 9.73 -10.51 -30.62
N PRO A 410 10.96 -11.07 -30.81
CA PRO A 410 11.90 -10.57 -31.81
C PRO A 410 11.34 -10.51 -33.25
N GLU A 411 10.24 -11.20 -33.50
CA GLU A 411 9.61 -11.38 -34.82
C GLU A 411 8.65 -10.25 -35.21
N ASP A 412 8.24 -9.37 -34.27
CA ASP A 412 7.26 -8.31 -34.54
C ASP A 412 7.95 -6.99 -35.00
N THR A 413 8.44 -7.00 -36.24
CA THR A 413 9.16 -5.87 -36.85
C THR A 413 8.28 -4.63 -37.06
N LEU A 414 6.96 -4.79 -37.29
CA LEU A 414 6.03 -3.67 -37.48
C LEU A 414 5.74 -2.93 -36.18
N ALA A 415 5.59 -3.65 -35.09
CA ALA A 415 5.39 -3.06 -33.77
C ALA A 415 6.60 -2.23 -33.33
N ARG A 416 7.83 -2.73 -33.57
CA ARG A 416 9.06 -1.99 -33.30
C ARG A 416 9.18 -0.70 -34.11
N ALA A 417 8.85 -0.73 -35.39
CA ALA A 417 8.92 0.45 -36.25
C ALA A 417 7.92 1.54 -35.77
N SER A 418 6.74 1.16 -35.32
CA SER A 418 5.74 2.09 -34.78
C SER A 418 6.19 2.73 -33.45
N GLU A 419 6.77 1.93 -32.56
CA GLU A 419 7.34 2.44 -31.30
C GLU A 419 8.53 3.36 -31.54
N GLU A 420 9.41 3.01 -32.47
CA GLU A 420 10.53 3.87 -32.86
C GLU A 420 10.08 5.22 -33.47
N GLU A 421 9.06 5.23 -34.31
CA GLU A 421 8.48 6.45 -34.85
C GLU A 421 7.91 7.35 -33.74
N THR A 422 7.15 6.78 -32.82
CA THR A 422 6.58 7.50 -31.67
C THR A 422 7.69 8.06 -30.78
N MET A 423 8.72 7.27 -30.51
CA MET A 423 9.88 7.68 -29.72
C MET A 423 10.62 8.86 -30.41
N GLN A 424 10.85 8.77 -31.69
CA GLN A 424 11.52 9.84 -32.43
C GLN A 424 10.73 11.16 -32.40
N LYS A 425 9.40 11.10 -32.55
CA LYS A 425 8.52 12.27 -32.39
C LYS A 425 8.64 12.87 -30.98
N ALA A 426 8.61 12.04 -29.93
CA ALA A 426 8.73 12.50 -28.56
C ALA A 426 10.11 13.16 -28.30
N LEU A 427 11.20 12.58 -28.78
CA LEU A 427 12.54 13.15 -28.66
C LEU A 427 12.68 14.49 -29.41
N GLN A 428 12.09 14.61 -30.60
CA GLN A 428 12.05 15.89 -31.34
C GLN A 428 11.29 16.96 -30.55
N MET A 429 10.17 16.60 -29.93
CA MET A 429 9.40 17.50 -29.05
C MET A 429 10.19 17.89 -27.81
N MET A 430 10.93 16.97 -27.18
CA MET A 430 11.83 17.31 -26.07
C MET A 430 12.88 18.32 -26.50
N GLN A 431 13.50 18.11 -27.64
CA GLN A 431 14.49 19.05 -28.18
C GLN A 431 13.91 20.45 -28.38
N GLN A 432 12.69 20.53 -28.86
CA GLN A 432 12.03 21.80 -29.16
C GLN A 432 11.50 22.52 -27.92
N PHE A 433 10.86 21.79 -26.99
CA PHE A 433 10.05 22.38 -25.90
C PHE A 433 10.65 22.17 -24.51
N SER A 434 11.44 21.12 -24.30
CA SER A 434 11.99 20.76 -22.98
C SER A 434 13.43 20.22 -23.09
N PRO A 435 14.42 21.04 -23.45
CA PRO A 435 15.80 20.59 -23.58
C PRO A 435 16.39 19.96 -22.32
N ARG A 436 15.97 20.43 -21.15
CA ARG A 436 16.39 19.85 -19.83
C ARG A 436 15.92 18.41 -19.66
N LEU A 437 14.71 18.09 -20.13
CA LEU A 437 14.19 16.72 -20.08
C LEU A 437 14.99 15.82 -21.04
N LEU A 438 15.39 16.33 -22.21
CA LEU A 438 16.24 15.62 -23.17
C LEU A 438 17.63 15.31 -22.58
N GLU A 439 18.23 16.25 -21.86
CA GLU A 439 19.51 16.02 -21.17
C GLU A 439 19.40 14.93 -20.12
N GLN A 440 18.33 14.94 -19.30
CA GLN A 440 18.06 13.90 -18.31
C GLN A 440 17.86 12.51 -18.94
N TYR A 441 17.14 12.45 -20.05
CA TYR A 441 16.96 11.22 -20.81
C TYR A 441 18.28 10.66 -21.34
N SER A 442 19.13 11.52 -21.92
CA SER A 442 20.43 11.11 -22.47
C SER A 442 21.39 10.56 -21.41
N THR A 443 21.36 11.14 -20.19
CA THR A 443 22.21 10.68 -19.07
C THR A 443 21.70 9.40 -18.41
N SER A 444 20.43 9.06 -18.56
CA SER A 444 19.84 7.81 -18.01
C SER A 444 19.98 6.61 -18.95
N THR A 445 20.36 6.84 -20.21
CA THR A 445 20.53 5.80 -21.25
C THR A 445 22.00 5.42 -21.48
N GLU A 446 22.96 6.13 -20.89
CA GLU A 446 24.38 5.75 -20.75
C GLU A 446 24.62 4.96 -19.46
#